data_1aae6039895215796c87ecf0b83d4d5c
#
_entry.id   1aae6039895215796c87ecf0b83d4d5c
#
_cell.length_a   1.000
_cell.length_b   1.000
_cell.length_c   1.000
_cell.angle_alpha   90.00
_cell.angle_beta   90.00
_cell.angle_gamma   90.00
#
_symmetry.space_group_name_H-M   'P 1'
#
loop_
_entity.id
_entity.type
_entity.pdbx_description
1 polymer ?
#
loop_
_entity_poly.entity_id
_entity_poly.type
_entity_poly.pdbx_seq_one_letter_code
_entity_poly.pdbx_strand_id
1 'polypeptide(L)'
;MDLSLFAEGPLLWIVFLLFLAGVTARLVFFGIKILTNPKGDQTRWGFSVPIFGRFLLPFHKAIAKKPLYAVIRYLFHLCLFIVPIWLGGHISLWEESRLGWAWSSIPDKLADWMTLLVIILAAFFLARRLVWPEARTGTSWTDFVVIVIAGLPFLTGWFLTHGTLDKVAFLGDNMRLIHVLSGEAMILMAVFLFCRTRMNPSRCTGCAACELSCPTGTLESQDKGAFRIFNYSHYQCICCGACVNTCPENAAELRHDISPRKFFQILSKQEIRSVEMKPCQKCGALFMPEPLFTKISKTFADDYLHLCPNCRKANVVELYRRMAPWIKRQGAPDQSKKS
;
A
#
# COMPACT_ATOMS: atom_id res chain seq x y z
N MET A 1 4.91 34.57 -23.65
CA MET A 1 5.76 33.37 -23.50
C MET A 1 4.99 32.24 -24.18
N ASP A 2 5.59 31.62 -25.18
CA ASP A 2 4.93 30.53 -25.90
C ASP A 2 4.69 29.36 -24.94
N LEU A 3 3.47 28.81 -24.95
CA LEU A 3 3.08 27.74 -24.03
C LEU A 3 3.96 26.48 -24.20
N SER A 4 4.37 26.20 -25.43
CA SER A 4 5.26 25.08 -25.73
C SER A 4 6.65 25.24 -25.09
N LEU A 5 7.25 26.44 -25.20
CA LEU A 5 8.53 26.73 -24.55
C LEU A 5 8.44 26.71 -23.02
N PHE A 6 7.32 27.06 -22.44
CA PHE A 6 7.10 26.98 -20.99
C PHE A 6 6.98 25.52 -20.55
N ALA A 7 6.20 24.71 -21.24
CA ALA A 7 6.02 23.30 -20.92
C ALA A 7 7.32 22.49 -21.08
N GLU A 8 8.02 22.65 -22.21
CA GLU A 8 9.28 21.91 -22.48
C GLU A 8 10.48 22.39 -21.64
N GLY A 9 10.39 23.55 -21.01
CA GLY A 9 11.47 24.15 -20.23
C GLY A 9 11.15 24.22 -18.73
N PRO A 10 10.68 25.39 -18.23
CA PRO A 10 10.51 25.63 -16.79
C PRO A 10 9.56 24.63 -16.10
N LEU A 11 8.43 24.31 -16.74
CA LEU A 11 7.43 23.41 -16.14
C LEU A 11 7.97 21.99 -15.99
N LEU A 12 8.63 21.46 -17.02
CA LEU A 12 9.26 20.14 -16.97
C LEU A 12 10.26 20.03 -15.82
N TRP A 13 11.10 21.04 -15.62
CA TRP A 13 12.06 21.05 -14.49
C TRP A 13 11.36 21.13 -13.14
N ILE A 14 10.32 21.94 -12.99
CA ILE A 14 9.54 22.01 -11.75
C ILE A 14 8.93 20.64 -11.43
N VAL A 15 8.29 20.02 -12.41
CA VAL A 15 7.66 18.70 -12.25
C VAL A 15 8.69 17.63 -11.89
N PHE A 16 9.84 17.64 -12.57
CA PHE A 16 10.93 16.69 -12.30
C PHE A 16 11.52 16.88 -10.90
N LEU A 17 11.77 18.10 -10.47
CA LEU A 17 12.28 18.39 -9.11
C LEU A 17 11.27 18.00 -8.03
N LEU A 18 9.99 18.24 -8.23
CA LEU A 18 8.94 17.77 -7.33
C LEU A 18 8.91 16.24 -7.25
N PHE A 19 9.07 15.56 -8.39
CA PHE A 19 9.17 14.10 -8.43
C PHE A 19 10.37 13.59 -7.63
N LEU A 20 11.55 14.15 -7.87
CA LEU A 20 12.76 13.76 -7.17
C LEU A 20 12.63 14.00 -5.66
N ALA A 21 12.12 15.15 -5.24
CA ALA A 21 11.87 15.48 -3.84
C ALA A 21 10.87 14.49 -3.21
N GLY A 22 9.78 14.16 -3.91
CA GLY A 22 8.77 13.21 -3.44
C GLY A 22 9.29 11.79 -3.29
N VAL A 23 10.06 11.31 -4.25
CA VAL A 23 10.70 9.98 -4.19
C VAL A 23 11.73 9.93 -3.07
N THR A 24 12.60 10.94 -3.00
CA THR A 24 13.64 11.04 -1.95
C THR A 24 13.00 11.06 -0.56
N ALA A 25 11.98 11.88 -0.35
CA ALA A 25 11.26 11.91 0.92
C ALA A 25 10.72 10.54 1.31
N ARG A 26 10.09 9.82 0.37
CA ARG A 26 9.56 8.47 0.63
C ARG A 26 10.66 7.47 0.98
N LEU A 27 11.78 7.49 0.26
CA LEU A 27 12.93 6.61 0.51
C LEU A 27 13.57 6.89 1.86
N VAL A 28 13.79 8.17 2.19
CA VAL A 28 14.35 8.60 3.49
C VAL A 28 13.42 8.17 4.64
N PHE A 29 12.12 8.43 4.53
CA PHE A 29 11.16 7.99 5.56
C PHE A 29 11.13 6.48 5.72
N PHE A 30 11.15 5.74 4.62
CA PHE A 30 11.22 4.29 4.64
C PHE A 30 12.52 3.81 5.33
N GLY A 31 13.67 4.39 4.98
CA GLY A 31 14.97 4.08 5.59
C GLY A 31 15.00 4.40 7.09
N ILE A 32 14.57 5.59 7.52
CA ILE A 32 14.49 5.95 8.92
C ILE A 32 13.62 4.97 9.70
N LYS A 33 12.46 4.57 9.18
CA LYS A 33 11.57 3.62 9.85
C LYS A 33 12.14 2.21 9.97
N ILE A 34 12.90 1.77 8.98
CA ILE A 34 13.64 0.49 9.10
C ILE A 34 14.69 0.58 10.21
N LEU A 35 15.44 1.68 10.28
CA LEU A 35 16.52 1.86 11.22
C LEU A 35 16.04 2.15 12.66
N THR A 36 14.94 2.87 12.83
CA THR A 36 14.44 3.31 14.14
C THR A 36 13.37 2.41 14.74
N ASN A 37 13.00 1.30 14.09
CA ASN A 37 11.98 0.41 14.61
C ASN A 37 12.51 -0.38 15.83
N PRO A 38 12.17 0.01 17.08
CA PRO A 38 12.74 -0.59 18.31
C PRO A 38 12.22 -2.01 18.58
N LYS A 39 11.16 -2.43 17.89
CA LYS A 39 10.70 -3.81 17.90
C LYS A 39 11.50 -4.59 16.84
N GLY A 40 12.79 -4.70 17.07
CA GLY A 40 13.72 -5.56 16.33
C GLY A 40 13.38 -7.04 16.47
N ASP A 41 12.15 -7.39 16.22
CA ASP A 41 11.76 -8.77 16.07
C ASP A 41 12.40 -9.28 14.77
N GLN A 42 13.27 -10.25 14.91
CA GLN A 42 13.98 -10.91 13.78
C GLN A 42 13.02 -11.34 12.67
N THR A 43 11.75 -11.54 12.98
CA THR A 43 10.68 -11.83 12.03
C THR A 43 10.41 -10.70 11.03
N ARG A 44 10.59 -9.41 11.42
CA ARG A 44 10.38 -8.27 10.50
C ARG A 44 11.55 -8.04 9.54
N TRP A 45 12.79 -8.27 9.97
CA TRP A 45 13.98 -8.19 9.09
C TRP A 45 14.05 -9.35 8.11
N GLY A 46 13.78 -10.57 8.55
CA GLY A 46 13.65 -11.73 7.66
C GLY A 46 12.52 -11.60 6.63
N PHE A 47 11.58 -10.66 6.87
CA PHE A 47 10.51 -10.32 5.95
C PHE A 47 10.87 -9.19 4.96
N SER A 48 11.84 -8.33 5.27
CA SER A 48 12.18 -7.15 4.45
C SER A 48 12.89 -7.50 3.15
N VAL A 49 13.85 -8.41 3.17
CA VAL A 49 14.57 -8.88 1.97
C VAL A 49 13.64 -9.67 1.03
N PRO A 50 12.86 -10.67 1.51
CA PRO A 50 11.87 -11.32 0.65
C PRO A 50 10.72 -10.42 0.22
N ILE A 51 10.41 -9.29 0.91
CA ILE A 51 9.42 -8.32 0.45
C ILE A 51 9.95 -7.52 -0.73
N PHE A 52 11.19 -7.07 -0.69
CA PHE A 52 11.79 -6.36 -1.82
C PHE A 52 11.86 -7.29 -3.05
N GLY A 53 12.27 -8.54 -2.87
CA GLY A 53 12.22 -9.57 -3.91
C GLY A 53 10.79 -9.88 -4.39
N ARG A 54 9.79 -9.87 -3.49
CA ARG A 54 8.38 -10.08 -3.84
C ARG A 54 7.72 -8.85 -4.45
N PHE A 55 8.25 -7.66 -4.23
CA PHE A 55 7.82 -6.43 -4.90
C PHE A 55 8.34 -6.37 -6.33
N LEU A 56 9.61 -6.76 -6.53
CA LEU A 56 10.24 -6.84 -7.85
C LEU A 56 9.80 -8.08 -8.65
N LEU A 57 9.57 -9.19 -7.97
CA LEU A 57 9.16 -10.45 -8.62
C LEU A 57 7.74 -10.80 -8.21
N PRO A 58 6.86 -11.07 -9.15
CA PRO A 58 5.44 -11.27 -8.92
C PRO A 58 5.09 -12.59 -8.18
N PHE A 59 6.02 -13.20 -7.45
CA PHE A 59 5.87 -14.51 -6.79
C PHE A 59 5.12 -14.46 -5.45
N HIS A 60 4.00 -13.76 -5.33
CA HIS A 60 3.24 -13.81 -4.11
C HIS A 60 1.85 -14.47 -4.28
N LYS A 61 1.15 -14.73 -3.17
CA LYS A 61 -0.14 -15.45 -3.13
C LYS A 61 -1.22 -14.93 -4.10
N ALA A 62 -1.13 -13.68 -4.57
CA ALA A 62 -2.05 -13.14 -5.58
C ALA A 62 -1.84 -13.80 -6.96
N ILE A 63 -0.61 -14.25 -7.27
CA ILE A 63 -0.31 -15.00 -8.51
C ILE A 63 -0.94 -16.38 -8.44
N ALA A 64 -0.89 -17.04 -7.28
CA ALA A 64 -1.48 -18.37 -7.12
C ALA A 64 -2.99 -18.40 -7.40
N LYS A 65 -3.69 -17.28 -7.15
CA LYS A 65 -5.14 -17.19 -7.40
C LYS A 65 -5.50 -16.79 -8.85
N LYS A 66 -4.72 -15.91 -9.50
CA LYS A 66 -4.97 -15.43 -10.88
C LYS A 66 -3.62 -15.16 -11.58
N PRO A 67 -2.88 -16.22 -11.97
CA PRO A 67 -1.49 -16.09 -12.46
C PRO A 67 -1.39 -15.25 -13.73
N LEU A 68 -2.25 -15.47 -14.71
CA LEU A 68 -2.26 -14.72 -15.96
C LEU A 68 -2.45 -13.22 -15.73
N TYR A 69 -3.38 -12.84 -14.86
CA TYR A 69 -3.61 -11.43 -14.55
C TYR A 69 -2.41 -10.78 -13.85
N ALA A 70 -1.70 -11.53 -13.01
CA ALA A 70 -0.50 -11.04 -12.35
C ALA A 70 0.64 -10.80 -13.35
N VAL A 71 0.84 -11.70 -14.32
CA VAL A 71 1.84 -11.54 -15.40
C VAL A 71 1.50 -10.33 -16.27
N ILE A 72 0.25 -10.19 -16.71
CA ILE A 72 -0.21 -9.03 -17.49
C ILE A 72 0.07 -7.72 -16.75
N ARG A 73 -0.24 -7.68 -15.45
CA ARG A 73 0.01 -6.50 -14.61
C ARG A 73 1.49 -6.19 -14.47
N TYR A 74 2.33 -7.22 -14.34
CA TYR A 74 3.78 -7.06 -14.27
C TYR A 74 4.36 -6.52 -15.58
N LEU A 75 3.97 -7.10 -16.71
CA LEU A 75 4.41 -6.65 -18.04
C LEU A 75 4.00 -5.18 -18.28
N PHE A 76 2.79 -4.79 -17.89
CA PHE A 76 2.36 -3.40 -17.97
C PHE A 76 3.31 -2.46 -17.23
N HIS A 77 3.65 -2.76 -15.97
CA HIS A 77 4.54 -1.90 -15.19
C HIS A 77 5.98 -1.93 -15.71
N LEU A 78 6.45 -3.08 -16.16
CA LEU A 78 7.78 -3.19 -16.74
C LEU A 78 7.94 -2.27 -17.97
N CYS A 79 6.98 -2.34 -18.91
CA CYS A 79 6.98 -1.47 -20.08
C CYS A 79 6.76 0.00 -19.72
N LEU A 80 5.89 0.29 -18.72
CA LEU A 80 5.64 1.63 -18.20
C LEU A 80 6.91 2.33 -17.72
N PHE A 81 7.88 1.60 -17.17
CA PHE A 81 9.15 2.16 -16.71
C PHE A 81 10.26 2.11 -17.78
N ILE A 82 10.35 1.03 -18.54
CA ILE A 82 11.42 0.87 -19.52
C ILE A 82 11.29 1.89 -20.65
N VAL A 83 10.10 2.04 -21.23
CA VAL A 83 9.93 2.91 -22.40
C VAL A 83 10.31 4.38 -22.10
N PRO A 84 9.80 5.05 -21.07
CA PRO A 84 10.16 6.44 -20.80
C PRO A 84 11.65 6.66 -20.50
N ILE A 85 12.35 5.66 -19.95
CA ILE A 85 13.74 5.80 -19.53
C ILE A 85 14.70 5.46 -20.69
N TRP A 86 14.39 4.45 -21.50
CA TRP A 86 15.30 3.93 -22.52
C TRP A 86 14.89 4.23 -23.97
N LEU A 87 13.84 5.04 -24.18
CA LEU A 87 13.50 5.52 -25.52
C LEU A 87 14.52 6.55 -26.03
N GLY A 88 15.04 6.37 -27.24
CA GLY A 88 16.07 7.24 -27.83
C GLY A 88 15.70 8.72 -27.80
N GLY A 89 14.46 9.08 -28.19
CA GLY A 89 13.99 10.46 -28.16
C GLY A 89 13.96 11.09 -26.74
N HIS A 90 13.78 10.31 -25.69
CA HIS A 90 13.87 10.83 -24.32
C HIS A 90 15.32 10.98 -23.86
N ILE A 91 16.23 10.08 -24.31
CA ILE A 91 17.65 10.17 -23.98
C ILE A 91 18.27 11.40 -24.62
N SER A 92 17.94 11.71 -25.89
CA SER A 92 18.44 12.92 -26.56
C SER A 92 18.04 14.21 -25.81
N LEU A 93 16.86 14.26 -25.18
CA LEU A 93 16.46 15.42 -24.33
C LEU A 93 17.39 15.59 -23.12
N TRP A 94 17.89 14.49 -22.54
CA TRP A 94 18.84 14.54 -21.43
C TRP A 94 20.25 14.91 -21.91
N GLU A 95 20.67 14.41 -23.05
CA GLU A 95 21.95 14.73 -23.68
C GLU A 95 22.04 16.21 -24.08
N GLU A 96 20.98 16.76 -24.66
CA GLU A 96 20.87 18.17 -25.02
C GLU A 96 20.62 19.09 -23.81
N SER A 97 20.27 18.53 -22.65
CA SER A 97 20.06 19.30 -21.43
C SER A 97 21.39 19.83 -20.84
N ARG A 98 21.28 20.72 -19.83
CA ARG A 98 22.44 21.22 -19.08
C ARG A 98 23.27 20.13 -18.40
N LEU A 99 22.72 18.93 -18.22
CA LEU A 99 23.40 17.81 -17.56
C LEU A 99 24.26 17.00 -18.52
N GLY A 100 23.96 17.01 -19.82
CA GLY A 100 24.72 16.29 -20.83
C GLY A 100 24.73 14.77 -20.63
N TRP A 101 23.70 14.20 -20.01
CA TRP A 101 23.64 12.77 -19.69
C TRP A 101 23.07 11.98 -20.85
N ALA A 102 23.82 10.96 -21.28
CA ALA A 102 23.37 10.00 -22.29
C ALA A 102 23.64 8.57 -21.84
N TRP A 103 22.80 7.64 -22.27
CA TRP A 103 22.96 6.20 -22.08
C TRP A 103 22.42 5.44 -23.29
N SER A 104 22.65 4.13 -23.33
CA SER A 104 22.20 3.32 -24.48
C SER A 104 20.68 3.22 -24.54
N SER A 105 20.10 3.46 -25.72
CA SER A 105 18.67 3.28 -25.98
C SER A 105 18.31 1.83 -26.30
N ILE A 106 17.03 1.47 -26.11
CA ILE A 106 16.47 0.25 -26.69
C ILE A 106 16.22 0.45 -28.19
N PRO A 107 16.22 -0.63 -29.00
CA PRO A 107 15.87 -0.54 -30.42
C PRO A 107 14.45 0.02 -30.63
N ASP A 108 14.26 0.93 -31.59
CA ASP A 108 12.98 1.61 -31.83
C ASP A 108 11.82 0.63 -32.03
N LYS A 109 12.02 -0.43 -32.82
CA LYS A 109 10.99 -1.47 -33.00
C LYS A 109 10.55 -2.12 -31.69
N LEU A 110 11.48 -2.32 -30.74
CA LEU A 110 11.15 -2.88 -29.43
C LEU A 110 10.38 -1.86 -28.59
N ALA A 111 10.79 -0.58 -28.62
CA ALA A 111 10.08 0.50 -27.96
C ALA A 111 8.64 0.64 -28.47
N ASP A 112 8.42 0.52 -29.77
CA ASP A 112 7.11 0.54 -30.41
C ASP A 112 6.22 -0.61 -29.90
N TRP A 113 6.72 -1.85 -29.89
CA TRP A 113 5.96 -2.98 -29.38
C TRP A 113 5.63 -2.84 -27.89
N MET A 114 6.56 -2.35 -27.09
CA MET A 114 6.33 -2.11 -25.67
C MET A 114 5.30 -0.99 -25.44
N THR A 115 5.35 0.08 -26.24
CA THR A 115 4.38 1.18 -26.19
C THR A 115 2.98 0.69 -26.54
N LEU A 116 2.85 -0.06 -27.66
CA LEU A 116 1.59 -0.65 -28.06
C LEU A 116 1.02 -1.59 -27.00
N LEU A 117 1.88 -2.40 -26.38
CA LEU A 117 1.49 -3.28 -25.27
C LEU A 117 0.92 -2.48 -24.10
N VAL A 118 1.56 -1.36 -23.69
CA VAL A 118 1.04 -0.49 -22.61
C VAL A 118 -0.34 0.04 -22.98
N ILE A 119 -0.54 0.54 -24.21
CA ILE A 119 -1.82 1.06 -24.67
C ILE A 119 -2.92 -0.01 -24.61
N ILE A 120 -2.63 -1.20 -25.16
CA ILE A 120 -3.58 -2.33 -25.15
C ILE A 120 -3.92 -2.75 -23.71
N LEU A 121 -2.91 -2.87 -22.85
CA LEU A 121 -3.14 -3.27 -21.45
C LEU A 121 -3.86 -2.20 -20.64
N ALA A 122 -3.60 -0.92 -20.88
CA ALA A 122 -4.36 0.18 -20.27
C ALA A 122 -5.84 0.10 -20.66
N ALA A 123 -6.13 -0.07 -21.95
CA ALA A 123 -7.50 -0.27 -22.45
C ALA A 123 -8.15 -1.53 -21.83
N PHE A 124 -7.43 -2.64 -21.74
CA PHE A 124 -7.89 -3.85 -21.08
C PHE A 124 -8.24 -3.62 -19.59
N PHE A 125 -7.38 -2.91 -18.83
CA PHE A 125 -7.64 -2.62 -17.43
C PHE A 125 -8.84 -1.69 -17.24
N LEU A 126 -9.05 -0.74 -18.13
CA LEU A 126 -10.24 0.12 -18.14
C LEU A 126 -11.50 -0.70 -18.45
N ALA A 127 -11.49 -1.45 -19.55
CA ALA A 127 -12.62 -2.31 -19.95
C ALA A 127 -12.98 -3.31 -18.86
N ARG A 128 -11.97 -3.95 -18.24
CA ARG A 128 -12.18 -4.89 -17.15
C ARG A 128 -12.93 -4.25 -15.97
N ARG A 129 -12.62 -3.00 -15.60
CA ARG A 129 -13.30 -2.29 -14.50
C ARG A 129 -14.73 -1.88 -14.86
N LEU A 130 -15.00 -1.66 -16.13
CA LEU A 130 -16.34 -1.29 -16.61
C LEU A 130 -17.25 -2.52 -16.75
N VAL A 131 -16.70 -3.64 -17.25
CA VAL A 131 -17.47 -4.82 -17.65
C VAL A 131 -17.63 -5.84 -16.53
N TRP A 132 -16.56 -6.12 -15.76
CA TRP A 132 -16.60 -7.19 -14.73
C TRP A 132 -17.12 -6.68 -13.38
N PRO A 133 -18.27 -7.19 -12.89
CA PRO A 133 -18.87 -6.77 -11.61
C PRO A 133 -17.92 -6.92 -10.43
N GLU A 134 -17.14 -8.01 -10.37
CA GLU A 134 -16.16 -8.26 -9.30
C GLU A 134 -15.04 -7.21 -9.24
N ALA A 135 -14.64 -6.69 -10.39
CA ALA A 135 -13.64 -5.62 -10.46
C ALA A 135 -14.26 -4.26 -10.12
N ARG A 136 -15.52 -4.04 -10.52
CA ARG A 136 -16.26 -2.79 -10.36
C ARG A 136 -16.56 -2.48 -8.89
N THR A 137 -16.95 -3.47 -8.08
CA THR A 137 -17.31 -3.27 -6.67
C THR A 137 -16.15 -2.73 -5.81
N GLY A 138 -14.90 -3.00 -6.17
CA GLY A 138 -13.71 -2.50 -5.49
C GLY A 138 -13.05 -1.28 -6.13
N THR A 139 -13.59 -0.78 -7.25
CA THR A 139 -12.98 0.31 -8.05
C THR A 139 -13.51 1.67 -7.62
N SER A 140 -12.61 2.64 -7.44
CA SER A 140 -12.93 4.05 -7.23
C SER A 140 -12.71 4.85 -8.51
N TRP A 141 -13.26 6.08 -8.59
CA TRP A 141 -12.99 6.99 -9.69
C TRP A 141 -11.48 7.24 -9.91
N THR A 142 -10.71 7.34 -8.81
CA THR A 142 -9.27 7.52 -8.87
C THR A 142 -8.54 6.39 -9.60
N ASP A 143 -9.06 5.16 -9.56
CA ASP A 143 -8.45 4.02 -10.28
C ASP A 143 -8.60 4.17 -11.80
N PHE A 144 -9.69 4.77 -12.29
CA PHE A 144 -9.86 5.11 -13.71
C PHE A 144 -8.90 6.23 -14.12
N VAL A 145 -8.85 7.30 -13.33
CA VAL A 145 -7.97 8.45 -13.58
C VAL A 145 -6.50 8.02 -13.64
N VAL A 146 -6.06 7.17 -12.72
CA VAL A 146 -4.68 6.64 -12.69
C VAL A 146 -4.33 5.90 -13.99
N ILE A 147 -5.23 5.04 -14.50
CA ILE A 147 -4.95 4.29 -15.73
C ILE A 147 -4.94 5.21 -16.95
N VAL A 148 -5.89 6.14 -17.03
CA VAL A 148 -5.95 7.07 -18.15
C VAL A 148 -4.70 7.94 -18.18
N ILE A 149 -4.33 8.58 -17.07
CA ILE A 149 -3.14 9.44 -17.00
C ILE A 149 -1.85 8.64 -17.25
N ALA A 150 -1.76 7.40 -16.78
CA ALA A 150 -0.59 6.55 -17.04
C ALA A 150 -0.49 6.09 -18.51
N GLY A 151 -1.61 5.84 -19.19
CA GLY A 151 -1.64 5.42 -20.58
C GLY A 151 -1.52 6.56 -21.61
N LEU A 152 -1.92 7.78 -21.21
CA LEU A 152 -2.01 8.92 -22.12
C LEU A 152 -0.67 9.30 -22.78
N PRO A 153 0.48 9.40 -22.07
CA PRO A 153 1.75 9.72 -22.72
C PRO A 153 2.20 8.64 -23.70
N PHE A 154 1.86 7.39 -23.51
CA PHE A 154 2.16 6.32 -24.46
C PHE A 154 1.32 6.46 -25.75
N LEU A 155 0.04 6.79 -25.59
CA LEU A 155 -0.86 7.01 -26.72
C LEU A 155 -0.44 8.25 -27.52
N THR A 156 -0.17 9.35 -26.84
CA THR A 156 0.25 10.61 -27.50
C THR A 156 1.65 10.49 -28.10
N GLY A 157 2.58 9.77 -27.44
CA GLY A 157 3.91 9.44 -27.98
C GLY A 157 3.83 8.58 -29.22
N TRP A 158 2.95 7.59 -29.24
CA TRP A 158 2.70 6.77 -30.45
C TRP A 158 2.24 7.63 -31.62
N PHE A 159 1.26 8.53 -31.40
CA PHE A 159 0.78 9.42 -32.44
C PHE A 159 1.86 10.40 -32.91
N LEU A 160 2.66 10.92 -31.99
CA LEU A 160 3.76 11.82 -32.31
C LEU A 160 4.84 11.13 -33.16
N THR A 161 5.23 9.91 -32.80
CA THR A 161 6.31 9.17 -33.51
C THR A 161 5.87 8.71 -34.88
N HIS A 162 4.62 8.31 -35.06
CA HIS A 162 4.11 7.75 -36.32
C HIS A 162 3.38 8.78 -37.22
N GLY A 163 3.24 10.02 -36.78
CA GLY A 163 2.58 11.09 -37.56
C GLY A 163 1.12 10.79 -37.93
N THR A 164 0.45 9.89 -37.20
CA THR A 164 -0.89 9.41 -37.57
C THR A 164 -1.97 10.48 -37.52
N LEU A 165 -1.77 11.52 -36.73
CA LEU A 165 -2.71 12.64 -36.55
C LEU A 165 -2.21 13.95 -37.18
N ASP A 166 -1.11 13.96 -37.94
CA ASP A 166 -0.55 15.17 -38.55
C ASP A 166 -1.52 15.86 -39.53
N LYS A 167 -2.43 15.08 -40.13
CA LYS A 167 -3.47 15.61 -41.03
C LYS A 167 -4.62 16.30 -40.33
N VAL A 168 -4.72 16.17 -39.00
CA VAL A 168 -5.76 16.83 -38.20
C VAL A 168 -5.16 18.13 -37.67
N ALA A 169 -5.49 19.26 -38.30
CA ALA A 169 -4.82 20.55 -38.11
C ALA A 169 -4.49 20.89 -36.66
N PHE A 170 -5.47 20.84 -35.75
CA PHE A 170 -5.23 21.18 -34.34
C PHE A 170 -4.33 20.14 -33.61
N LEU A 171 -4.53 18.85 -33.88
CA LEU A 171 -3.80 17.78 -33.19
C LEU A 171 -2.38 17.63 -33.76
N GLY A 172 -2.19 17.72 -35.07
CA GLY A 172 -0.89 17.67 -35.70
C GLY A 172 0.04 18.77 -35.18
N ASP A 173 -0.43 20.00 -35.22
CA ASP A 173 0.33 21.19 -34.80
C ASP A 173 0.69 21.18 -33.30
N ASN A 174 -0.12 20.52 -32.46
CA ASN A 174 0.03 20.54 -31.00
C ASN A 174 0.42 19.18 -30.38
N MET A 175 0.64 18.13 -31.18
CA MET A 175 0.87 16.77 -30.66
C MET A 175 2.07 16.69 -29.72
N ARG A 176 3.15 17.41 -30.02
CA ARG A 176 4.33 17.47 -29.16
C ARG A 176 4.00 18.08 -27.78
N LEU A 177 3.29 19.21 -27.78
CA LEU A 177 2.83 19.86 -26.53
C LEU A 177 1.91 18.95 -25.73
N ILE A 178 0.96 18.28 -26.37
CA ILE A 178 0.04 17.33 -25.72
C ILE A 178 0.81 16.17 -25.12
N HIS A 179 1.83 15.65 -25.81
CA HIS A 179 2.68 14.57 -25.30
C HIS A 179 3.46 15.01 -24.06
N VAL A 180 4.12 16.15 -24.10
CA VAL A 180 4.88 16.70 -22.95
C VAL A 180 3.97 16.90 -21.75
N LEU A 181 2.83 17.61 -21.91
CA LEU A 181 1.88 17.83 -20.82
C LEU A 181 1.29 16.53 -20.24
N SER A 182 1.05 15.52 -21.10
CA SER A 182 0.58 14.22 -20.64
C SER A 182 1.64 13.47 -19.83
N GLY A 183 2.92 13.57 -20.20
CA GLY A 183 4.06 13.04 -19.46
C GLY A 183 4.24 13.72 -18.10
N GLU A 184 4.16 15.04 -18.07
CA GLU A 184 4.20 15.82 -16.83
C GLU A 184 3.05 15.48 -15.88
N ALA A 185 1.84 15.35 -16.42
CA ALA A 185 0.68 14.91 -15.64
C ALA A 185 0.88 13.52 -15.04
N MET A 186 1.50 12.58 -15.78
CA MET A 186 1.84 11.25 -15.28
C MET A 186 2.87 11.32 -14.15
N ILE A 187 3.92 12.14 -14.30
CA ILE A 187 4.94 12.33 -13.27
C ILE A 187 4.34 12.95 -12.01
N LEU A 188 3.53 14.02 -12.15
CA LEU A 188 2.84 14.65 -11.03
C LEU A 188 1.86 13.69 -10.34
N MET A 189 1.15 12.89 -11.12
CA MET A 189 0.29 11.84 -10.56
C MET A 189 1.11 10.87 -9.70
N ALA A 190 2.27 10.41 -10.16
CA ALA A 190 3.15 9.50 -9.40
C ALA A 190 3.60 10.12 -8.07
N VAL A 191 3.86 11.44 -8.05
CA VAL A 191 4.21 12.19 -6.82
C VAL A 191 3.06 12.22 -5.83
N PHE A 192 1.84 12.51 -6.30
CA PHE A 192 0.67 12.71 -5.45
C PHE A 192 -0.17 11.44 -5.24
N LEU A 193 0.24 10.32 -5.84
CA LEU A 193 -0.41 9.04 -5.67
C LEU A 193 -0.03 8.41 -4.33
N PHE A 194 -1.02 8.22 -3.48
CA PHE A 194 -0.88 7.54 -2.20
C PHE A 194 -1.80 6.34 -2.12
N CYS A 195 -1.39 5.34 -1.36
CA CYS A 195 -2.30 4.29 -0.96
C CYS A 195 -3.11 4.71 0.26
N ARG A 196 -4.35 4.28 0.30
CA ARG A 196 -5.25 4.46 1.44
C ARG A 196 -5.84 3.11 1.82
N THR A 197 -5.55 2.67 3.05
CA THR A 197 -6.24 1.53 3.63
C THR A 197 -7.55 1.99 4.27
N ARG A 198 -8.65 1.31 3.95
CA ARG A 198 -9.95 1.47 4.59
C ARG A 198 -10.29 0.20 5.33
N MET A 199 -10.95 0.34 6.47
CA MET A 199 -11.50 -0.77 7.24
C MET A 199 -13.02 -0.72 7.17
N ASN A 200 -13.63 -1.78 6.65
CA ASN A 200 -15.09 -1.89 6.66
C ASN A 200 -15.58 -2.06 8.11
N PRO A 201 -16.37 -1.11 8.66
CA PRO A 201 -16.78 -1.16 10.05
C PRO A 201 -17.63 -2.38 10.42
N SER A 202 -18.47 -2.84 9.51
CA SER A 202 -19.38 -3.98 9.75
C SER A 202 -18.67 -5.34 9.75
N ARG A 203 -17.48 -5.43 9.14
CA ARG A 203 -16.70 -6.67 9.05
C ARG A 203 -15.50 -6.70 9.99
N CYS A 204 -14.93 -5.54 10.32
CA CYS A 204 -13.71 -5.47 11.10
C CYS A 204 -13.95 -5.88 12.56
N THR A 205 -13.34 -6.99 12.97
CA THR A 205 -13.41 -7.52 14.35
C THR A 205 -12.36 -6.91 15.30
N GLY A 206 -11.45 -6.06 14.81
CA GLY A 206 -10.40 -5.47 15.66
C GLY A 206 -9.27 -6.42 16.04
N CYS A 207 -9.06 -7.53 15.30
CA CYS A 207 -8.08 -8.58 15.64
C CYS A 207 -6.61 -8.20 15.46
N ALA A 208 -6.30 -7.03 14.88
CA ALA A 208 -4.95 -6.51 14.62
C ALA A 208 -4.06 -7.37 13.68
N ALA A 209 -4.60 -8.37 12.97
CA ALA A 209 -3.84 -9.18 12.01
C ALA A 209 -3.22 -8.34 10.88
N CYS A 210 -3.90 -7.26 10.47
CA CYS A 210 -3.41 -6.31 9.46
C CYS A 210 -2.19 -5.51 9.95
N GLU A 211 -2.09 -5.18 11.23
CA GLU A 211 -0.91 -4.55 11.84
C GLU A 211 0.26 -5.52 11.88
N LEU A 212 0.04 -6.74 12.38
CA LEU A 212 1.08 -7.76 12.48
C LEU A 212 1.68 -8.13 11.12
N SER A 213 0.86 -8.08 10.05
CA SER A 213 1.31 -8.38 8.68
C SER A 213 1.89 -7.19 7.93
N CYS A 214 1.84 -5.97 8.50
CA CYS A 214 2.32 -4.78 7.84
C CYS A 214 3.85 -4.66 7.93
N PRO A 215 4.59 -4.81 6.81
CA PRO A 215 6.05 -4.84 6.84
C PRO A 215 6.67 -3.49 7.20
N THR A 216 5.98 -2.41 6.89
CA THR A 216 6.47 -1.03 7.10
C THR A 216 5.91 -0.37 8.36
N GLY A 217 5.08 -1.08 9.15
CA GLY A 217 4.43 -0.49 10.32
C GLY A 217 3.48 0.66 9.99
N THR A 218 2.96 0.72 8.77
CA THR A 218 1.98 1.71 8.32
C THR A 218 0.68 1.67 9.14
N LEU A 219 0.29 0.46 9.54
CA LEU A 219 -0.88 0.19 10.38
C LEU A 219 -0.39 -0.07 11.80
N GLU A 220 -0.91 0.70 12.74
CA GLU A 220 -0.63 0.56 14.18
C GLU A 220 -1.95 0.54 14.94
N SER A 221 -2.10 -0.39 15.88
CA SER A 221 -3.20 -0.39 16.82
C SER A 221 -2.75 0.05 18.19
N GLN A 222 -3.56 0.83 18.87
CA GLN A 222 -3.33 1.31 20.22
C GLN A 222 -4.61 1.20 21.04
N ASP A 223 -4.51 0.62 22.22
CA ASP A 223 -5.63 0.57 23.16
C ASP A 223 -5.65 1.88 23.97
N LYS A 224 -6.69 2.71 23.78
CA LYS A 224 -6.90 3.98 24.46
C LYS A 224 -8.25 3.98 25.18
N GLY A 225 -8.22 3.99 26.50
CA GLY A 225 -9.44 3.86 27.30
C GLY A 225 -10.21 2.59 26.92
N ALA A 226 -11.48 2.72 26.61
CA ALA A 226 -12.37 1.61 26.25
C ALA A 226 -12.23 1.14 24.79
N PHE A 227 -11.36 1.76 23.98
CA PHE A 227 -11.29 1.52 22.55
C PHE A 227 -9.92 1.06 22.09
N ARG A 228 -9.91 0.16 21.10
CA ARG A 228 -8.74 -0.12 20.24
C ARG A 228 -8.84 0.74 19.00
N ILE A 229 -7.84 1.61 18.79
CA ILE A 229 -7.79 2.56 17.70
C ILE A 229 -6.75 2.09 16.68
N PHE A 230 -7.12 2.03 15.41
CA PHE A 230 -6.23 1.72 14.31
C PHE A 230 -5.83 3.00 13.57
N ASN A 231 -4.54 3.27 13.54
CA ASN A 231 -3.94 4.40 12.86
C ASN A 231 -3.23 3.96 11.58
N TYR A 232 -3.24 4.83 10.57
CA TYR A 232 -2.63 4.61 9.27
C TYR A 232 -1.74 5.80 8.88
N SER A 233 -0.50 5.50 8.46
CA SER A 233 0.49 6.49 7.98
C SER A 233 0.70 6.31 6.48
N HIS A 234 0.18 7.23 5.67
CA HIS A 234 0.20 7.09 4.20
C HIS A 234 1.60 7.09 3.57
N TYR A 235 2.57 7.82 4.14
CA TYR A 235 3.96 7.85 3.65
C TYR A 235 4.72 6.53 3.84
N GLN A 236 4.31 5.69 4.77
CA GLN A 236 4.95 4.41 5.05
C GLN A 236 4.36 3.27 4.22
N CYS A 237 3.24 3.50 3.56
CA CYS A 237 2.54 2.45 2.82
C CYS A 237 3.20 2.20 1.46
N ILE A 238 3.74 1.01 1.26
CA ILE A 238 4.31 0.53 -0.01
C ILE A 238 3.30 -0.19 -0.89
N CYS A 239 2.01 -0.09 -0.60
CA CYS A 239 0.91 -0.69 -1.38
C CYS A 239 1.03 -2.21 -1.61
N CYS A 240 1.72 -2.95 -0.74
CA CYS A 240 1.96 -4.39 -0.90
C CYS A 240 0.71 -5.28 -0.75
N GLY A 241 -0.40 -4.75 -0.21
CA GLY A 241 -1.64 -5.49 0.00
C GLY A 241 -1.61 -6.56 1.11
N ALA A 242 -0.54 -6.65 1.91
CA ALA A 242 -0.43 -7.65 2.98
C ALA A 242 -1.60 -7.56 3.97
N CYS A 243 -2.01 -6.35 4.36
CA CYS A 243 -3.14 -6.10 5.26
C CYS A 243 -4.48 -6.63 4.70
N VAL A 244 -4.67 -6.56 3.37
CA VAL A 244 -5.87 -7.08 2.69
C VAL A 244 -5.85 -8.60 2.66
N ASN A 245 -4.71 -9.18 2.28
CA ASN A 245 -4.56 -10.63 2.14
C ASN A 245 -4.61 -11.40 3.47
N THR A 246 -4.19 -10.75 4.56
CA THR A 246 -4.16 -11.36 5.91
C THR A 246 -5.47 -11.18 6.65
N CYS A 247 -6.33 -10.25 6.23
CA CYS A 247 -7.59 -9.99 6.93
C CYS A 247 -8.55 -11.18 6.83
N PRO A 248 -8.87 -11.88 7.95
CA PRO A 248 -9.74 -13.04 7.91
C PRO A 248 -11.19 -12.69 7.60
N GLU A 249 -11.57 -11.43 7.82
CA GLU A 249 -12.93 -10.92 7.63
C GLU A 249 -13.11 -10.21 6.29
N ASN A 250 -12.07 -10.14 5.45
CA ASN A 250 -12.06 -9.30 4.23
C ASN A 250 -12.54 -7.86 4.49
N ALA A 251 -12.21 -7.33 5.67
CA ALA A 251 -12.61 -5.99 6.09
C ALA A 251 -11.62 -4.91 5.63
N ALA A 252 -10.37 -5.28 5.36
CA ALA A 252 -9.35 -4.35 4.91
C ALA A 252 -9.41 -4.18 3.39
N GLU A 253 -9.47 -2.94 2.92
CA GLU A 253 -9.45 -2.57 1.52
C GLU A 253 -8.29 -1.61 1.27
N LEU A 254 -7.54 -1.81 0.19
CA LEU A 254 -6.50 -0.91 -0.26
C LEU A 254 -6.99 -0.16 -1.50
N ARG A 255 -6.97 1.17 -1.44
CA ARG A 255 -7.40 2.05 -2.54
C ARG A 255 -6.32 3.07 -2.86
N HIS A 256 -6.28 3.50 -4.10
CA HIS A 256 -5.45 4.62 -4.52
C HIS A 256 -6.17 5.94 -4.23
N ASP A 257 -5.38 6.94 -3.86
CA ASP A 257 -5.84 8.29 -3.56
C ASP A 257 -4.82 9.30 -4.12
N ILE A 258 -5.29 10.22 -4.95
CA ILE A 258 -4.45 11.31 -5.49
C ILE A 258 -4.71 12.52 -4.61
N SER A 259 -3.70 12.94 -3.84
CA SER A 259 -3.87 14.01 -2.88
C SER A 259 -2.61 14.86 -2.70
N PRO A 260 -2.59 16.09 -3.26
CA PRO A 260 -1.50 17.04 -3.00
C PRO A 260 -1.32 17.33 -1.49
N ARG A 261 -2.44 17.41 -0.74
CA ARG A 261 -2.40 17.65 0.71
C ARG A 261 -1.60 16.59 1.47
N LYS A 262 -1.72 15.32 1.10
CA LYS A 262 -0.98 14.23 1.73
C LYS A 262 0.53 14.32 1.48
N PHE A 263 0.93 14.89 0.36
CA PHE A 263 2.33 15.11 0.04
C PHE A 263 3.02 15.97 1.11
N PHE A 264 2.34 16.99 1.64
CA PHE A 264 2.87 17.87 2.68
C PHE A 264 2.63 17.34 4.11
N GLN A 265 1.78 16.34 4.29
CA GLN A 265 1.43 15.76 5.59
C GLN A 265 2.23 14.49 5.92
N ILE A 266 3.55 14.60 5.92
CA ILE A 266 4.48 13.47 6.02
C ILE A 266 4.32 12.66 7.31
N LEU A 267 4.15 13.33 8.45
CA LEU A 267 4.08 12.70 9.78
C LEU A 267 2.65 12.41 10.24
N SER A 268 1.63 12.68 9.43
CA SER A 268 0.25 12.53 9.86
C SER A 268 -0.13 11.05 9.98
N LYS A 269 -0.73 10.71 11.12
CA LYS A 269 -1.41 9.44 11.36
C LYS A 269 -2.90 9.69 11.30
N GLN A 270 -3.61 8.91 10.49
CA GLN A 270 -5.06 9.00 10.36
C GLN A 270 -5.70 7.82 11.08
N GLU A 271 -6.66 8.10 11.95
CA GLU A 271 -7.51 7.05 12.50
C GLU A 271 -8.40 6.49 11.37
N ILE A 272 -8.34 5.18 11.19
CA ILE A 272 -9.12 4.47 10.16
C ILE A 272 -10.19 3.58 10.75
N ARG A 273 -10.07 3.22 12.03
CA ARG A 273 -11.05 2.41 12.76
C ARG A 273 -10.86 2.55 14.26
N SER A 274 -11.97 2.63 14.99
CA SER A 274 -12.06 2.48 16.45
C SER A 274 -12.99 1.32 16.77
N VAL A 275 -12.61 0.46 17.72
CA VAL A 275 -13.35 -0.73 18.11
C VAL A 275 -13.40 -0.80 19.64
N GLU A 276 -14.58 -0.96 20.19
CA GLU A 276 -14.79 -1.09 21.62
C GLU A 276 -14.16 -2.37 22.18
N MET A 277 -13.58 -2.29 23.37
CA MET A 277 -12.92 -3.39 24.07
C MET A 277 -13.81 -3.96 25.15
N LYS A 278 -13.85 -5.29 25.25
CA LYS A 278 -14.62 -6.01 26.26
C LYS A 278 -13.89 -6.05 27.60
N PRO A 279 -14.55 -5.69 28.70
CA PRO A 279 -13.99 -5.85 30.06
C PRO A 279 -14.07 -7.31 30.53
N CYS A 280 -13.10 -7.71 31.32
CA CYS A 280 -13.07 -8.99 32.02
C CYS A 280 -14.13 -9.01 33.12
N GLN A 281 -14.94 -10.05 33.19
CA GLN A 281 -15.96 -10.19 34.22
C GLN A 281 -15.40 -10.29 35.64
N LYS A 282 -14.13 -10.77 35.81
CA LYS A 282 -13.53 -10.96 37.13
C LYS A 282 -12.77 -9.74 37.64
N CYS A 283 -12.00 -9.06 36.77
CA CYS A 283 -11.13 -7.96 37.22
C CYS A 283 -11.38 -6.62 36.47
N GLY A 284 -12.33 -6.55 35.55
CA GLY A 284 -12.65 -5.34 34.80
C GLY A 284 -11.62 -4.93 33.73
N ALA A 285 -10.46 -5.60 33.64
CA ALA A 285 -9.44 -5.26 32.65
C ALA A 285 -9.95 -5.47 31.25
N LEU A 286 -9.71 -4.51 30.37
CA LEU A 286 -10.03 -4.61 28.95
C LEU A 286 -9.05 -5.58 28.27
N PHE A 287 -9.53 -6.55 27.50
CA PHE A 287 -8.64 -7.61 27.00
C PHE A 287 -8.88 -8.04 25.55
N MET A 288 -10.05 -7.79 24.98
CA MET A 288 -10.43 -8.24 23.65
C MET A 288 -11.41 -7.26 22.99
N PRO A 289 -11.33 -7.01 21.67
CA PRO A 289 -12.36 -6.25 20.96
C PRO A 289 -13.73 -6.92 21.02
N GLU A 290 -14.78 -6.16 21.30
CA GLU A 290 -16.15 -6.68 21.41
C GLU A 290 -16.65 -7.41 20.15
N PRO A 291 -16.42 -6.92 18.90
CA PRO A 291 -16.83 -7.65 17.72
C PRO A 291 -16.10 -9.00 17.55
N LEU A 292 -14.83 -9.09 17.98
CA LEU A 292 -14.08 -10.35 17.96
C LEU A 292 -14.65 -11.33 18.98
N PHE A 293 -14.95 -10.84 20.19
CA PHE A 293 -15.60 -11.62 21.24
C PHE A 293 -16.94 -12.17 20.76
N THR A 294 -17.81 -11.32 20.22
CA THR A 294 -19.13 -11.69 19.70
C THR A 294 -19.05 -12.76 18.63
N LYS A 295 -18.01 -12.71 17.79
CA LYS A 295 -17.79 -13.75 16.78
C LYS A 295 -17.38 -15.07 17.39
N ILE A 296 -16.44 -15.07 18.33
CA ILE A 296 -15.93 -16.29 18.97
C ILE A 296 -17.02 -16.93 19.85
N SER A 297 -17.79 -16.14 20.59
CA SER A 297 -18.84 -16.64 21.48
C SER A 297 -20.01 -17.32 20.74
N LYS A 298 -20.21 -17.02 19.45
CA LYS A 298 -21.17 -17.76 18.59
C LYS A 298 -20.72 -19.19 18.30
N THR A 299 -19.43 -19.45 18.33
CA THR A 299 -18.86 -20.77 17.98
C THR A 299 -18.53 -21.58 19.25
N PHE A 300 -18.13 -20.90 20.30
CA PHE A 300 -17.72 -21.50 21.59
C PHE A 300 -18.52 -20.86 22.73
N ALA A 301 -19.42 -21.64 23.31
CA ALA A 301 -20.16 -21.25 24.53
C ALA A 301 -19.36 -21.70 25.76
N ASP A 302 -18.34 -20.90 26.17
CA ASP A 302 -17.50 -21.20 27.32
C ASP A 302 -17.35 -19.96 28.22
N ASP A 303 -17.62 -20.11 29.50
CA ASP A 303 -17.47 -19.05 30.51
C ASP A 303 -16.05 -18.48 30.59
N TYR A 304 -15.05 -19.29 30.23
CA TYR A 304 -13.65 -18.83 30.09
C TYR A 304 -13.46 -17.69 29.08
N LEU A 305 -14.33 -17.56 28.09
CA LEU A 305 -14.23 -16.49 27.10
C LEU A 305 -14.44 -15.11 27.71
N HIS A 306 -15.17 -15.01 28.81
CA HIS A 306 -15.46 -13.75 29.53
C HIS A 306 -14.31 -13.29 30.42
N LEU A 307 -13.23 -14.07 30.54
CA LEU A 307 -12.11 -13.77 31.42
C LEU A 307 -10.89 -13.32 30.61
N CYS A 308 -10.14 -12.34 31.12
CA CYS A 308 -8.85 -11.96 30.53
C CYS A 308 -7.80 -13.09 30.68
N PRO A 309 -6.71 -13.09 29.91
CA PRO A 309 -5.68 -14.13 29.99
C PRO A 309 -5.13 -14.37 31.39
N ASN A 310 -4.97 -13.32 32.20
CA ASN A 310 -4.47 -13.43 33.58
C ASN A 310 -5.48 -14.12 34.47
N CYS A 311 -6.78 -13.76 34.42
CA CYS A 311 -7.80 -14.42 35.17
C CYS A 311 -8.04 -15.86 34.76
N ARG A 312 -7.90 -16.20 33.47
CA ARG A 312 -7.91 -17.59 32.98
C ARG A 312 -6.80 -18.40 33.61
N LYS A 313 -5.55 -17.89 33.54
CA LYS A 313 -4.38 -18.54 34.18
C LYS A 313 -4.61 -18.75 35.67
N ALA A 314 -5.09 -17.74 36.39
CA ALA A 314 -5.39 -17.83 37.83
C ALA A 314 -6.44 -18.93 38.13
N ASN A 315 -7.50 -19.02 37.33
CA ASN A 315 -8.50 -20.06 37.47
C ASN A 315 -7.96 -21.47 37.22
N VAL A 316 -7.11 -21.62 36.19
CA VAL A 316 -6.44 -22.90 35.90
C VAL A 316 -5.52 -23.31 37.04
N VAL A 317 -4.72 -22.39 37.58
CA VAL A 317 -3.84 -22.66 38.73
C VAL A 317 -4.65 -23.06 39.97
N GLU A 318 -5.77 -22.40 40.22
CA GLU A 318 -6.64 -22.74 41.35
C GLU A 318 -7.30 -24.11 41.15
N LEU A 319 -7.72 -24.44 39.91
CA LEU A 319 -8.25 -25.76 39.62
C LEU A 319 -7.19 -26.84 39.88
N TYR A 320 -5.94 -26.65 39.40
CA TYR A 320 -4.83 -27.57 39.67
C TYR A 320 -4.57 -27.75 41.17
N ARG A 321 -4.61 -26.67 41.98
CA ARG A 321 -4.44 -26.75 43.43
C ARG A 321 -5.52 -27.60 44.07
N ARG A 322 -6.74 -27.55 43.59
CA ARG A 322 -7.87 -28.37 44.10
C ARG A 322 -7.74 -29.84 43.70
N MET A 323 -7.32 -30.08 42.47
CA MET A 323 -7.17 -31.44 41.92
C MET A 323 -5.89 -32.18 42.44
N ALA A 324 -4.88 -31.44 42.88
CA ALA A 324 -3.62 -31.96 43.34
C ALA A 324 -3.31 -31.52 44.79
N PRO A 325 -4.08 -32.01 45.77
CA PRO A 325 -3.94 -31.59 47.17
C PRO A 325 -2.59 -31.95 47.79
N TRP A 326 -1.82 -32.86 47.19
CA TRP A 326 -0.43 -33.23 47.58
C TRP A 326 0.62 -32.18 47.20
N ILE A 327 0.32 -31.21 46.35
CA ILE A 327 1.17 -30.04 46.15
C ILE A 327 1.01 -29.12 47.35
N LYS A 328 1.52 -29.52 48.47
CA LYS A 328 1.58 -28.70 49.68
C LYS A 328 2.38 -27.45 49.41
N ARG A 329 1.89 -26.32 49.91
CA ARG A 329 2.50 -25.01 49.91
C ARG A 329 3.97 -25.06 50.29
N GLN A 330 4.88 -25.20 49.35
CA GLN A 330 6.26 -24.82 49.61
C GLN A 330 6.27 -23.27 49.48
N GLY A 331 6.36 -22.60 50.66
CA GLY A 331 6.66 -21.17 50.71
C GLY A 331 5.61 -20.22 51.24
N ALA A 332 4.73 -20.60 52.17
CA ALA A 332 4.14 -19.60 53.04
C ALA A 332 5.00 -19.49 54.30
N PRO A 333 5.61 -18.35 54.65
CA PRO A 333 6.28 -18.19 55.93
C PRO A 333 5.27 -18.40 57.03
N ASP A 334 5.64 -19.32 57.95
CA ASP A 334 4.89 -19.59 59.17
C ASP A 334 4.75 -18.32 60.02
N GLN A 335 3.57 -17.72 60.04
CA GLN A 335 3.26 -16.56 60.85
C GLN A 335 3.00 -16.90 62.32
N SER A 336 3.21 -18.14 62.74
CA SER A 336 3.00 -18.57 64.13
C SER A 336 4.22 -18.35 65.06
N LYS A 337 5.31 -17.72 64.59
CA LYS A 337 6.46 -17.36 65.43
C LYS A 337 6.60 -15.85 65.58
N LYS A 338 5.59 -15.19 66.13
CA LYS A 338 5.70 -13.90 66.81
C LYS A 338 4.71 -13.92 67.99
N SER A 339 5.13 -14.49 69.06
CA SER A 339 4.71 -14.18 70.41
C SER A 339 5.96 -13.78 71.19
#